data_c8e2a4085a274e061ef4374cf49e7a9c
#
_entry.id   c8e2a4085a274e061ef4374cf49e7a9c
#
_cell.length_a   1.000
_cell.length_b   1.000
_cell.length_c   1.000
_cell.angle_alpha   90.00
_cell.angle_beta   90.00
_cell.angle_gamma   90.00
#
_symmetry.space_group_name_H-M   'P 1'
#
loop_
_entity.id
_entity.type
_entity.pdbx_description
1 polymer ?
#
loop_
_entity_poly.entity_id
_entity_poly.type
_entity_poly.pdbx_seq_one_letter_code
_entity_poly.pdbx_strand_id
1 'polypeptide(L)'
;LAEQLAADIVDAVLAIKPQTSTSIAMPPKQNADGSSEKVQEWQVQDPIDLHMIEIMKMQHRSETDTQLIRGLVLDHGARHVDMPKRVENAFVLTLNVSLEYEKTEVNSSFFYSSAEQREKLVESERRFVDAKLKKILELKQAVCDGAVGSDEKKKGFVIFNQKGIDPMSLDVLAKNGILALRRAKRRNMERLQLCCGGTSMNSVDDLSPDILGYAGLVYEHTLGEEKFTFVEECREPKSVTLLIKGPNAHTIQQIHDAVRGGLRAVKNTIEDKCLVPGGGAYQIAAAQFLIDTVKKEAKGRTKLGVQAFADALLVIPKTLASNGGFDVQDAIVAMQEEAAEGNVVGLDLKTGEPVDVVTSGIWDQYRTIRHMLHSW
;
A
#
# COMPACT_ATOMS: atom_id res chain seq x y z
N LEU A 1 15.01 12.94 -7.27
CA LEU A 1 14.43 11.70 -6.76
C LEU A 1 13.80 11.89 -5.38
N ALA A 2 14.53 12.45 -4.38
CA ALA A 2 14.02 12.58 -3.00
C ALA A 2 12.72 13.41 -2.92
N GLU A 3 12.67 14.57 -3.55
CA GLU A 3 11.47 15.43 -3.59
C GLU A 3 10.29 14.76 -4.29
N GLN A 4 10.56 14.07 -5.41
CA GLN A 4 9.54 13.30 -6.14
C GLN A 4 8.98 12.16 -5.27
N LEU A 5 9.87 11.38 -4.64
CA LEU A 5 9.45 10.30 -3.74
C LEU A 5 8.65 10.82 -2.54
N ALA A 6 9.03 11.98 -1.99
CA ALA A 6 8.27 12.57 -0.88
C ALA A 6 6.85 12.94 -1.31
N ALA A 7 6.68 13.55 -2.49
CA ALA A 7 5.36 13.86 -3.05
C ALA A 7 4.55 12.58 -3.33
N ASP A 8 5.17 11.59 -3.98
CA ASP A 8 4.53 10.30 -4.29
C ASP A 8 4.07 9.55 -3.03
N ILE A 9 4.86 9.60 -1.95
CA ILE A 9 4.52 9.00 -0.66
C ILE A 9 3.31 9.68 -0.03
N VAL A 10 3.28 11.01 -0.02
CA VAL A 10 2.14 11.77 0.52
C VAL A 10 0.88 11.48 -0.29
N ASP A 11 0.96 11.54 -1.61
CA ASP A 11 -0.15 11.23 -2.52
C ASP A 11 -0.66 9.79 -2.34
N ALA A 12 0.24 8.83 -2.18
CA ALA A 12 -0.12 7.43 -1.94
C ALA A 12 -0.91 7.27 -0.64
N VAL A 13 -0.47 7.88 0.46
CA VAL A 13 -1.15 7.78 1.76
C VAL A 13 -2.50 8.50 1.73
N LEU A 14 -2.58 9.66 1.06
CA LEU A 14 -3.83 10.40 0.92
C LEU A 14 -4.86 9.64 0.07
N ALA A 15 -4.41 8.92 -0.97
CA ALA A 15 -5.28 8.12 -1.83
C ALA A 15 -5.96 6.95 -1.08
N ILE A 16 -5.26 6.34 -0.11
CA ILE A 16 -5.79 5.22 0.67
C ILE A 16 -6.48 5.65 1.98
N LYS A 17 -6.40 6.95 2.32
CA LYS A 17 -6.98 7.47 3.57
C LYS A 17 -8.49 7.20 3.59
N PRO A 18 -9.03 6.54 4.65
CA PRO A 18 -10.46 6.35 4.81
C PRO A 18 -11.21 7.69 4.86
N GLN A 19 -12.31 7.80 4.12
CA GLN A 19 -13.17 8.99 4.15
C GLN A 19 -14.19 8.94 5.29
N THR A 20 -14.36 7.76 5.90
CA THR A 20 -15.31 7.50 6.99
C THR A 20 -14.66 7.74 8.34
N SER A 21 -15.34 8.50 9.18
CA SER A 21 -15.08 8.57 10.63
C SER A 21 -16.17 7.76 11.33
N THR A 22 -15.77 6.77 12.12
CA THR A 22 -16.72 6.03 12.96
C THR A 22 -17.00 6.84 14.22
N SER A 23 -18.25 7.26 14.43
CA SER A 23 -18.65 7.90 15.68
C SER A 23 -18.83 6.84 16.75
N ILE A 24 -18.00 6.88 17.78
CA ILE A 24 -18.15 6.03 18.97
C ILE A 24 -18.84 6.87 20.05
N ALA A 25 -20.08 6.51 20.39
CA ALA A 25 -20.78 7.07 21.52
C ALA A 25 -20.24 6.43 22.81
N MET A 26 -19.62 7.22 23.67
CA MET A 26 -19.27 6.76 25.01
C MET A 26 -20.53 6.68 25.90
N PRO A 27 -20.63 5.65 26.76
CA PRO A 27 -21.72 5.62 27.73
C PRO A 27 -21.66 6.89 28.63
N PRO A 28 -22.79 7.56 28.90
CA PRO A 28 -22.81 8.77 29.68
C PRO A 28 -22.22 8.51 31.06
N LYS A 29 -21.26 9.33 31.48
CA LYS A 29 -20.80 9.31 32.86
C LYS A 29 -21.93 9.83 33.74
N GLN A 30 -22.38 9.01 34.69
CA GLN A 30 -23.29 9.44 35.75
C GLN A 30 -22.50 10.24 36.79
N ASN A 31 -22.85 11.48 36.95
CA ASN A 31 -22.32 12.30 38.04
C ASN A 31 -22.96 11.88 39.38
N ALA A 32 -22.29 12.15 40.46
CA ALA A 32 -22.76 11.80 41.82
C ALA A 32 -24.12 12.40 42.20
N ASP A 33 -24.59 13.39 41.48
CA ASP A 33 -25.88 14.09 41.61
C ASP A 33 -27.00 13.55 40.70
N GLY A 34 -26.78 12.46 40.01
CA GLY A 34 -27.78 11.84 39.16
C GLY A 34 -28.02 12.53 37.79
N SER A 35 -27.28 13.59 37.49
CA SER A 35 -27.31 14.22 36.16
C SER A 35 -26.41 13.46 35.18
N SER A 36 -26.93 13.13 34.01
CA SER A 36 -26.13 12.53 32.90
C SER A 36 -25.50 13.65 32.06
N GLU A 37 -24.17 13.61 31.92
CA GLU A 37 -23.50 14.46 30.94
C GLU A 37 -23.96 14.11 29.52
N LYS A 38 -23.99 15.13 28.64
CA LYS A 38 -24.29 14.91 27.23
C LYS A 38 -23.32 13.91 26.68
N VAL A 39 -23.84 12.91 25.95
CA VAL A 39 -23.03 11.91 25.22
C VAL A 39 -22.02 12.63 24.34
N GLN A 40 -20.75 12.53 24.68
CA GLN A 40 -19.69 13.03 23.81
C GLN A 40 -19.45 12.00 22.71
N GLU A 41 -19.82 12.35 21.50
CA GLU A 41 -19.48 11.58 20.32
C GLU A 41 -18.03 11.91 19.93
N TRP A 42 -17.16 10.91 20.04
CA TRP A 42 -15.80 11.02 19.50
C TRP A 42 -15.80 10.46 18.09
N GLN A 43 -15.47 11.30 17.14
CA GLN A 43 -15.19 10.84 15.79
C GLN A 43 -13.80 10.20 15.79
N VAL A 44 -13.77 8.88 15.80
CA VAL A 44 -12.52 8.12 15.60
C VAL A 44 -12.36 7.90 14.11
N GLN A 45 -11.30 8.44 13.55
CA GLN A 45 -10.93 8.19 12.15
C GLN A 45 -10.41 6.75 12.04
N ASP A 46 -10.91 5.99 11.08
CA ASP A 46 -10.42 4.64 10.84
C ASP A 46 -8.91 4.68 10.55
N PRO A 47 -8.14 3.70 11.07
CA PRO A 47 -6.69 3.67 10.88
C PRO A 47 -6.36 3.49 9.39
N ILE A 48 -5.32 4.20 8.95
CA ILE A 48 -4.82 4.08 7.57
C ILE A 48 -4.10 2.73 7.42
N ASP A 49 -4.57 1.88 6.50
CA ASP A 49 -3.93 0.61 6.23
C ASP A 49 -2.89 0.72 5.10
N LEU A 50 -1.61 0.76 5.48
CA LEU A 50 -0.50 0.82 4.52
C LEU A 50 -0.37 -0.43 3.64
N HIS A 51 -1.07 -1.54 3.96
CA HIS A 51 -1.10 -2.72 3.09
C HIS A 51 -1.87 -2.49 1.79
N MET A 52 -2.64 -1.41 1.71
CA MET A 52 -3.31 -0.98 0.48
C MET A 52 -2.35 -0.31 -0.51
N ILE A 53 -1.13 0.03 -0.08
CA ILE A 53 -0.05 0.50 -0.96
C ILE A 53 0.86 -0.69 -1.29
N GLU A 54 0.86 -1.12 -2.55
CA GLU A 54 1.83 -2.09 -3.06
C GLU A 54 3.14 -1.40 -3.37
N ILE A 55 4.24 -1.99 -2.92
CA ILE A 55 5.57 -1.55 -3.33
C ILE A 55 6.09 -2.61 -4.31
N MET A 56 6.07 -2.28 -5.59
CA MET A 56 6.56 -3.14 -6.66
C MET A 56 8.00 -2.76 -7.02
N LYS A 57 8.86 -3.75 -7.20
CA LYS A 57 10.26 -3.59 -7.58
C LYS A 57 10.43 -3.99 -9.04
N MET A 58 11.07 -3.13 -9.82
CA MET A 58 11.36 -3.38 -11.22
C MET A 58 12.79 -2.96 -11.54
N GLN A 59 13.62 -3.87 -11.99
CA GLN A 59 14.97 -3.51 -12.45
C GLN A 59 14.86 -2.75 -13.77
N HIS A 60 15.36 -1.53 -13.78
CA HIS A 60 15.31 -0.62 -14.94
C HIS A 60 16.59 0.23 -15.01
N ARG A 61 16.75 1.01 -16.08
CA ARG A 61 17.97 1.79 -16.33
C ARG A 61 18.19 2.91 -15.31
N SER A 62 17.13 3.59 -14.89
CA SER A 62 17.22 4.73 -14.00
C SER A 62 16.30 4.61 -12.79
N GLU A 63 16.76 5.06 -11.66
CA GLU A 63 15.99 5.20 -10.42
C GLU A 63 15.02 6.39 -10.46
N THR A 64 15.31 7.40 -11.32
CA THR A 64 14.44 8.57 -11.51
C THR A 64 13.10 8.22 -12.16
N ASP A 65 12.98 7.03 -12.78
CA ASP A 65 11.76 6.52 -13.36
C ASP A 65 10.82 5.88 -12.32
N THR A 66 11.20 5.89 -11.02
CA THR A 66 10.32 5.50 -9.93
C THR A 66 9.10 6.41 -9.89
N GLN A 67 7.91 5.84 -9.78
CA GLN A 67 6.66 6.60 -9.87
C GLN A 67 5.52 5.98 -9.07
N LEU A 68 4.59 6.83 -8.65
CA LEU A 68 3.31 6.42 -8.10
C LEU A 68 2.33 6.11 -9.23
N ILE A 69 1.75 4.91 -9.21
CA ILE A 69 0.69 4.49 -10.11
C ILE A 69 -0.63 4.47 -9.31
N ARG A 70 -1.56 5.32 -9.71
CA ARG A 70 -2.93 5.36 -9.14
C ARG A 70 -3.74 4.21 -9.71
N GLY A 71 -3.38 3.01 -9.31
CA GLY A 71 -3.89 1.77 -9.83
C GLY A 71 -3.07 0.60 -9.32
N LEU A 72 -3.15 -0.53 -10.01
CA LEU A 72 -2.47 -1.76 -9.62
C LEU A 72 -1.48 -2.20 -10.69
N VAL A 73 -0.31 -2.67 -10.26
CA VAL A 73 0.65 -3.36 -11.12
C VAL A 73 0.76 -4.81 -10.66
N LEU A 74 0.61 -5.73 -11.60
CA LEU A 74 0.74 -7.17 -11.37
C LEU A 74 2.05 -7.67 -11.95
N ASP A 75 2.71 -8.54 -11.22
CA ASP A 75 4.01 -9.16 -11.56
C ASP A 75 3.89 -10.34 -12.57
N HIS A 76 2.84 -10.35 -13.34
CA HIS A 76 2.62 -11.35 -14.40
C HIS A 76 1.75 -10.77 -15.51
N GLY A 77 1.76 -11.41 -16.66
CA GLY A 77 1.03 -11.00 -17.85
C GLY A 77 0.23 -12.14 -18.47
N ALA A 78 -0.35 -11.85 -19.62
CA ALA A 78 -1.06 -12.82 -20.44
C ALA A 78 -0.17 -13.98 -20.84
N ARG A 79 -0.73 -15.19 -20.83
CA ARG A 79 -0.03 -16.43 -21.21
C ARG A 79 -0.36 -16.89 -22.63
N HIS A 80 -1.26 -16.22 -23.33
CA HIS A 80 -1.61 -16.50 -24.71
C HIS A 80 -1.14 -15.37 -25.61
N VAL A 81 -0.57 -15.72 -26.77
CA VAL A 81 0.08 -14.77 -27.70
C VAL A 81 -0.94 -13.82 -28.33
N ASP A 82 -2.11 -14.34 -28.68
CA ASP A 82 -3.17 -13.61 -29.40
C ASP A 82 -4.05 -12.77 -28.48
N MET A 83 -3.78 -12.73 -27.18
CA MET A 83 -4.51 -11.83 -26.27
C MET A 83 -4.13 -10.38 -26.52
N PRO A 84 -5.11 -9.46 -26.40
CA PRO A 84 -4.83 -8.04 -26.52
C PRO A 84 -3.87 -7.58 -25.41
N LYS A 85 -2.80 -6.87 -25.80
CA LYS A 85 -1.80 -6.35 -24.87
C LYS A 85 -2.18 -4.99 -24.26
N ARG A 86 -3.18 -4.34 -24.83
CA ARG A 86 -3.71 -3.04 -24.38
C ARG A 86 -5.22 -3.02 -24.54
N VAL A 87 -5.92 -2.68 -23.48
CA VAL A 87 -7.38 -2.63 -23.44
C VAL A 87 -7.78 -1.29 -22.80
N GLU A 88 -8.52 -0.49 -23.52
CA GLU A 88 -9.02 0.81 -23.07
C GLU A 88 -10.49 0.69 -22.65
N ASN A 89 -10.91 1.52 -21.69
CA ASN A 89 -12.27 1.52 -21.14
C ASN A 89 -12.76 0.13 -20.78
N ALA A 90 -11.96 -0.58 -19.99
CA ALA A 90 -12.15 -1.99 -19.70
C ALA A 90 -13.13 -2.23 -18.55
N PHE A 91 -14.09 -3.11 -18.77
CA PHE A 91 -14.78 -3.79 -17.67
C PHE A 91 -13.87 -4.85 -17.07
N VAL A 92 -13.78 -4.88 -15.77
CA VAL A 92 -12.90 -5.78 -15.03
C VAL A 92 -13.72 -6.83 -14.31
N LEU A 93 -13.56 -8.08 -14.67
CA LEU A 93 -14.17 -9.23 -14.00
C LEU A 93 -13.14 -9.91 -13.12
N THR A 94 -13.40 -9.97 -11.83
CA THR A 94 -12.56 -10.65 -10.84
C THR A 94 -13.18 -11.98 -10.43
N LEU A 95 -12.44 -13.07 -10.63
CA LEU A 95 -12.92 -14.43 -10.42
C LEU A 95 -12.02 -15.24 -9.48
N ASN A 96 -12.63 -16.11 -8.70
CA ASN A 96 -11.97 -17.16 -7.94
C ASN A 96 -12.53 -18.54 -8.33
N VAL A 97 -12.55 -18.81 -9.64
CA VAL A 97 -13.16 -20.02 -10.21
C VAL A 97 -12.12 -20.78 -11.02
N SER A 98 -12.01 -22.09 -10.82
CA SER A 98 -11.18 -22.92 -11.67
C SER A 98 -11.78 -23.03 -13.07
N LEU A 99 -11.00 -22.59 -14.06
CA LEU A 99 -11.27 -22.78 -15.50
C LEU A 99 -10.24 -23.73 -16.09
N GLU A 100 -9.64 -24.56 -15.26
CA GLU A 100 -8.77 -25.66 -15.66
C GLU A 100 -9.58 -26.97 -15.70
N TYR A 101 -9.21 -27.84 -16.62
CA TYR A 101 -9.63 -29.22 -16.59
C TYR A 101 -8.95 -29.89 -15.39
N GLU A 102 -9.68 -30.03 -14.30
CA GLU A 102 -9.24 -30.78 -13.12
C GLU A 102 -9.69 -32.24 -13.29
N LYS A 103 -8.72 -33.17 -13.36
CA LYS A 103 -9.01 -34.55 -13.09
C LYS A 103 -9.62 -34.59 -11.69
N THR A 104 -10.82 -35.12 -11.58
CA THR A 104 -11.43 -35.35 -10.27
C THR A 104 -10.47 -36.18 -9.41
N GLU A 105 -9.84 -35.55 -8.43
CA GLU A 105 -9.05 -36.21 -7.36
C GLU A 105 -9.96 -36.95 -6.37
N VAL A 106 -11.13 -37.33 -6.80
CA VAL A 106 -11.97 -38.14 -5.96
C VAL A 106 -11.40 -39.56 -6.01
N ASN A 107 -11.00 -40.06 -4.85
CA ASN A 107 -10.80 -41.47 -4.58
C ASN A 107 -12.09 -42.31 -4.77
N SER A 108 -13.01 -41.85 -5.61
CA SER A 108 -14.05 -42.67 -6.19
C SER A 108 -13.39 -43.46 -7.30
N SER A 109 -13.08 -44.70 -6.97
CA SER A 109 -12.76 -45.72 -7.97
C SER A 109 -13.94 -45.86 -8.93
N PHE A 110 -14.05 -44.94 -9.90
CA PHE A 110 -14.84 -45.17 -11.08
C PHE A 110 -14.13 -46.26 -11.86
N PHE A 111 -14.58 -47.47 -11.71
CA PHE A 111 -14.14 -48.57 -12.54
C PHE A 111 -14.67 -48.35 -13.97
N TYR A 112 -13.81 -47.91 -14.85
CA TYR A 112 -14.14 -47.86 -16.28
C TYR A 112 -14.10 -49.28 -16.84
N SER A 113 -15.23 -49.77 -17.32
CA SER A 113 -15.31 -51.06 -17.99
C SER A 113 -14.98 -50.97 -19.50
N SER A 114 -14.96 -49.76 -20.07
CA SER A 114 -14.61 -49.56 -21.49
C SER A 114 -13.93 -48.21 -21.74
N ALA A 115 -13.16 -48.13 -22.85
CA ALA A 115 -12.52 -46.91 -23.36
C ALA A 115 -13.57 -45.82 -23.67
N GLU A 116 -14.73 -46.18 -24.17
CA GLU A 116 -15.82 -45.28 -24.51
C GLU A 116 -16.41 -44.57 -23.29
N GLN A 117 -16.48 -45.25 -22.15
CA GLN A 117 -16.95 -44.63 -20.88
C GLN A 117 -15.97 -43.59 -20.39
N ARG A 118 -14.66 -43.82 -20.54
CA ARG A 118 -13.62 -42.88 -20.20
C ARG A 118 -13.68 -41.63 -21.08
N GLU A 119 -13.87 -41.81 -22.40
CA GLU A 119 -14.01 -40.68 -23.33
C GLU A 119 -15.23 -39.81 -23.00
N LYS A 120 -16.38 -40.44 -22.74
CA LYS A 120 -17.60 -39.71 -22.33
C LYS A 120 -17.44 -38.91 -21.02
N LEU A 121 -16.67 -39.43 -20.07
CA LEU A 121 -16.39 -38.71 -18.84
C LEU A 121 -15.52 -37.47 -19.09
N VAL A 122 -14.41 -37.65 -19.84
CA VAL A 122 -13.52 -36.56 -20.25
C VAL A 122 -14.30 -35.49 -21.02
N GLU A 123 -15.20 -35.89 -21.89
CA GLU A 123 -16.05 -34.99 -22.65
C GLU A 123 -17.05 -34.24 -21.76
N SER A 124 -17.64 -34.90 -20.75
CA SER A 124 -18.57 -34.26 -19.82
C SER A 124 -17.88 -33.23 -18.90
N GLU A 125 -16.67 -33.54 -18.44
CA GLU A 125 -15.88 -32.61 -17.64
C GLU A 125 -15.46 -31.38 -18.46
N ARG A 126 -15.13 -31.57 -19.73
CA ARG A 126 -14.83 -30.49 -20.65
C ARG A 126 -16.05 -29.59 -20.92
N ARG A 127 -17.21 -30.18 -21.13
CA ARG A 127 -18.48 -29.46 -21.29
C ARG A 127 -18.80 -28.57 -20.07
N PHE A 128 -18.38 -28.98 -18.88
CA PHE A 128 -18.56 -28.20 -17.67
C PHE A 128 -17.70 -26.90 -17.67
N VAL A 129 -16.46 -26.99 -18.11
CA VAL A 129 -15.58 -25.79 -18.28
C VAL A 129 -16.10 -24.91 -19.40
N ASP A 130 -16.51 -25.51 -20.53
CA ASP A 130 -17.06 -24.77 -21.68
C ASP A 130 -18.36 -24.02 -21.30
N ALA A 131 -19.21 -24.63 -20.46
CA ALA A 131 -20.41 -23.96 -19.95
C ALA A 131 -20.08 -22.74 -19.09
N LYS A 132 -19.02 -22.81 -18.26
CA LYS A 132 -18.54 -21.65 -17.50
C LYS A 132 -18.04 -20.55 -18.43
N LEU A 133 -17.23 -20.89 -19.43
CA LEU A 133 -16.73 -19.93 -20.41
C LEU A 133 -17.87 -19.26 -21.19
N LYS A 134 -18.89 -20.02 -21.58
CA LYS A 134 -20.07 -19.50 -22.27
C LYS A 134 -20.77 -18.40 -21.47
N LYS A 135 -20.99 -18.61 -20.17
CA LYS A 135 -21.58 -17.59 -19.29
C LYS A 135 -20.75 -16.31 -19.22
N ILE A 136 -19.42 -16.42 -19.17
CA ILE A 136 -18.52 -15.27 -19.20
C ILE A 136 -18.63 -14.51 -20.54
N LEU A 137 -18.70 -15.23 -21.66
CA LEU A 137 -18.85 -14.63 -22.97
C LEU A 137 -20.21 -13.96 -23.15
N GLU A 138 -21.28 -14.54 -22.62
CA GLU A 138 -22.62 -13.95 -22.61
C GLU A 138 -22.63 -12.63 -21.82
N LEU A 139 -21.99 -12.58 -20.64
CA LEU A 139 -21.82 -11.34 -19.88
C LEU A 139 -21.06 -10.29 -20.67
N LYS A 140 -19.95 -10.66 -21.32
CA LYS A 140 -19.19 -9.73 -22.17
C LYS A 140 -20.05 -9.15 -23.30
N GLN A 141 -20.78 -10.00 -24.01
CA GLN A 141 -21.68 -9.56 -25.10
C GLN A 141 -22.75 -8.59 -24.60
N ALA A 142 -23.35 -8.88 -23.44
CA ALA A 142 -24.36 -8.02 -22.85
C ALA A 142 -23.82 -6.62 -22.50
N VAL A 143 -22.55 -6.53 -22.02
CA VAL A 143 -21.97 -5.29 -21.51
C VAL A 143 -21.20 -4.51 -22.58
N CYS A 144 -20.48 -5.19 -23.46
CA CYS A 144 -19.64 -4.56 -24.47
C CYS A 144 -20.35 -4.35 -25.82
N ASP A 145 -21.22 -5.29 -26.24
CA ASP A 145 -21.86 -5.27 -27.55
C ASP A 145 -23.31 -4.75 -27.48
N GLY A 146 -23.91 -4.66 -26.30
CA GLY A 146 -25.27 -4.15 -26.08
C GLY A 146 -25.44 -2.64 -26.28
N ALA A 147 -24.37 -1.88 -26.45
CA ALA A 147 -24.37 -0.42 -26.64
C ALA A 147 -24.21 -0.02 -28.12
N VAL A 148 -24.81 -0.77 -29.04
CA VAL A 148 -24.82 -0.42 -30.47
C VAL A 148 -25.81 0.73 -30.70
N GLY A 149 -25.33 1.99 -30.58
CA GLY A 149 -26.19 3.15 -30.90
C GLY A 149 -25.65 4.51 -30.51
N SER A 150 -24.49 4.61 -29.84
CA SER A 150 -23.85 5.90 -29.53
C SER A 150 -22.36 5.86 -29.88
N ASP A 151 -21.80 7.01 -30.24
CA ASP A 151 -20.37 7.25 -30.52
C ASP A 151 -19.44 6.91 -29.31
N GLU A 152 -19.87 6.07 -28.39
CA GLU A 152 -19.06 5.60 -27.26
C GLU A 152 -17.98 4.62 -27.76
N LYS A 153 -16.74 4.94 -27.43
CA LYS A 153 -15.57 4.09 -27.69
C LYS A 153 -15.85 2.65 -27.25
N LYS A 154 -15.54 1.70 -28.12
CA LYS A 154 -15.70 0.27 -27.88
C LYS A 154 -15.13 -0.11 -26.51
N LYS A 155 -15.97 -0.63 -25.64
CA LYS A 155 -15.58 -1.03 -24.27
C LYS A 155 -14.83 -2.35 -24.30
N GLY A 156 -13.70 -2.40 -23.59
CA GLY A 156 -12.90 -3.62 -23.45
C GLY A 156 -13.39 -4.50 -22.31
N PHE A 157 -12.88 -5.74 -22.28
CA PHE A 157 -13.19 -6.69 -21.21
C PHE A 157 -11.92 -7.39 -20.74
N VAL A 158 -11.67 -7.42 -19.43
CA VAL A 158 -10.48 -8.01 -18.81
C VAL A 158 -10.91 -8.93 -17.67
N ILE A 159 -10.25 -10.07 -17.56
CA ILE A 159 -10.51 -11.07 -16.52
C ILE A 159 -9.26 -11.25 -15.67
N PHE A 160 -9.42 -11.12 -14.36
CA PHE A 160 -8.43 -11.51 -13.37
C PHE A 160 -8.95 -12.72 -12.60
N ASN A 161 -8.29 -13.86 -12.76
CA ASN A 161 -8.68 -15.10 -12.08
C ASN A 161 -7.62 -15.49 -11.03
N GLN A 162 -8.05 -15.78 -9.83
CA GLN A 162 -7.19 -16.29 -8.76
C GLN A 162 -6.78 -17.74 -9.00
N LYS A 163 -7.65 -18.53 -9.62
CA LYS A 163 -7.40 -19.91 -9.99
C LYS A 163 -6.76 -20.02 -11.37
N GLY A 164 -6.46 -21.25 -11.80
CA GLY A 164 -5.91 -21.50 -13.09
C GLY A 164 -6.91 -21.38 -14.24
N ILE A 165 -6.39 -21.18 -15.43
CA ILE A 165 -7.13 -21.21 -16.70
C ILE A 165 -6.31 -22.08 -17.63
N ASP A 166 -6.91 -23.10 -18.24
CA ASP A 166 -6.22 -23.99 -19.14
C ASP A 166 -5.89 -23.33 -20.50
N PRO A 167 -4.97 -23.87 -21.28
CA PRO A 167 -4.59 -23.28 -22.56
C PRO A 167 -5.75 -23.20 -23.57
N MET A 168 -6.68 -24.13 -23.53
CA MET A 168 -7.82 -24.13 -24.45
C MET A 168 -8.85 -23.07 -24.08
N SER A 169 -9.08 -22.89 -22.78
CA SER A 169 -9.92 -21.79 -22.27
C SER A 169 -9.30 -20.43 -22.58
N LEU A 170 -7.96 -20.30 -22.46
CA LEU A 170 -7.24 -19.09 -22.86
C LEU A 170 -7.38 -18.78 -24.34
N ASP A 171 -7.33 -19.79 -25.23
CA ASP A 171 -7.54 -19.62 -26.68
C ASP A 171 -8.96 -19.09 -26.99
N VAL A 172 -9.98 -19.65 -26.35
CA VAL A 172 -11.35 -19.18 -26.48
C VAL A 172 -11.50 -17.72 -26.05
N LEU A 173 -10.91 -17.35 -24.90
CA LEU A 173 -10.94 -15.98 -24.41
C LEU A 173 -10.18 -15.02 -25.34
N ALA A 174 -9.02 -15.43 -25.85
CA ALA A 174 -8.21 -14.65 -26.78
C ALA A 174 -8.95 -14.37 -28.09
N LYS A 175 -9.58 -15.40 -28.69
CA LYS A 175 -10.41 -15.27 -29.90
C LYS A 175 -11.57 -14.30 -29.74
N ASN A 176 -12.05 -14.14 -28.53
CA ASN A 176 -13.08 -13.15 -28.19
C ASN A 176 -12.52 -11.79 -27.76
N GLY A 177 -11.22 -11.56 -27.92
CA GLY A 177 -10.57 -10.28 -27.59
C GLY A 177 -10.55 -9.94 -26.11
N ILE A 178 -10.54 -10.94 -25.24
CA ILE A 178 -10.50 -10.79 -23.78
C ILE A 178 -9.06 -10.96 -23.30
N LEU A 179 -8.55 -9.99 -22.54
CA LEU A 179 -7.32 -10.14 -21.80
C LEU A 179 -7.62 -10.90 -20.49
N ALA A 180 -7.02 -12.06 -20.31
CA ALA A 180 -7.24 -12.88 -19.13
C ALA A 180 -5.93 -13.21 -18.42
N LEU A 181 -5.85 -12.90 -17.14
CA LEU A 181 -4.76 -13.28 -16.26
C LEU A 181 -5.21 -14.40 -15.33
N ARG A 182 -4.35 -15.40 -15.17
CA ARG A 182 -4.59 -16.56 -14.30
C ARG A 182 -3.67 -16.54 -13.09
N ARG A 183 -4.07 -17.23 -12.02
CA ARG A 183 -3.29 -17.37 -10.79
C ARG A 183 -2.88 -16.06 -10.15
N ALA A 184 -3.78 -15.07 -10.21
CA ALA A 184 -3.58 -13.82 -9.51
C ALA A 184 -3.53 -14.06 -7.99
N LYS A 185 -2.59 -13.43 -7.29
CA LYS A 185 -2.43 -13.56 -5.84
C LYS A 185 -3.70 -13.06 -5.14
N ARG A 186 -4.14 -13.72 -4.07
CA ARG A 186 -5.34 -13.35 -3.32
C ARG A 186 -5.33 -11.87 -2.92
N ARG A 187 -4.21 -11.37 -2.42
CA ARG A 187 -4.03 -9.96 -2.06
C ARG A 187 -4.26 -9.01 -3.25
N ASN A 188 -3.84 -9.39 -4.44
CA ASN A 188 -4.08 -8.60 -5.65
C ASN A 188 -5.56 -8.57 -6.04
N MET A 189 -6.32 -9.65 -5.76
CA MET A 189 -7.76 -9.68 -5.99
C MET A 189 -8.50 -8.69 -5.07
N GLU A 190 -8.12 -8.63 -3.80
CA GLU A 190 -8.67 -7.67 -2.84
C GLU A 190 -8.36 -6.22 -3.26
N ARG A 191 -7.13 -5.95 -3.70
CA ARG A 191 -6.73 -4.63 -4.21
C ARG A 191 -7.41 -4.24 -5.51
N LEU A 192 -7.62 -5.20 -6.42
CA LEU A 192 -8.37 -4.95 -7.66
C LEU A 192 -9.79 -4.46 -7.38
N GLN A 193 -10.47 -5.07 -6.39
CA GLN A 193 -11.79 -4.62 -5.98
C GLN A 193 -11.77 -3.19 -5.42
N LEU A 194 -10.75 -2.85 -4.61
CA LEU A 194 -10.59 -1.51 -4.05
C LEU A 194 -10.19 -0.47 -5.10
N CYS A 195 -9.51 -0.88 -6.16
CA CYS A 195 -9.01 -0.01 -7.21
C CYS A 195 -10.04 0.20 -8.32
N CYS A 196 -10.61 -0.89 -8.83
CA CYS A 196 -11.53 -0.88 -9.97
C CYS A 196 -13.00 -0.88 -9.57
N GLY A 197 -13.30 -1.16 -8.31
CA GLY A 197 -14.65 -1.51 -7.86
C GLY A 197 -15.04 -2.93 -8.27
N GLY A 198 -16.33 -3.23 -8.18
CA GLY A 198 -16.87 -4.55 -8.47
C GLY A 198 -16.69 -5.54 -7.33
N THR A 199 -17.09 -6.79 -7.57
CA THR A 199 -17.07 -7.86 -6.58
C THR A 199 -16.39 -9.11 -7.15
N SER A 200 -15.52 -9.74 -6.35
CA SER A 200 -14.90 -11.01 -6.76
C SER A 200 -15.89 -12.16 -6.61
N MET A 201 -16.09 -12.88 -7.71
CA MET A 201 -17.06 -13.98 -7.77
C MET A 201 -16.38 -15.33 -7.57
N ASN A 202 -17.00 -16.16 -6.73
CA ASN A 202 -16.58 -17.55 -6.51
C ASN A 202 -17.33 -18.55 -7.40
N SER A 203 -18.38 -18.10 -8.10
CA SER A 203 -19.16 -18.87 -9.09
C SER A 203 -19.39 -18.04 -10.35
N VAL A 204 -19.64 -18.72 -11.44
CA VAL A 204 -20.06 -18.09 -12.71
C VAL A 204 -21.58 -18.12 -12.90
N ASP A 205 -22.33 -18.63 -11.94
CA ASP A 205 -23.78 -18.80 -12.08
C ASP A 205 -24.52 -17.48 -11.88
N ASP A 206 -23.99 -16.60 -11.01
CA ASP A 206 -24.63 -15.35 -10.62
C ASP A 206 -23.93 -14.12 -11.26
N LEU A 207 -23.41 -14.26 -12.47
CA LEU A 207 -22.75 -13.16 -13.16
C LEU A 207 -23.78 -12.12 -13.63
N SER A 208 -23.58 -10.87 -13.21
CA SER A 208 -24.40 -9.71 -13.59
C SER A 208 -23.51 -8.51 -13.95
N PRO A 209 -23.99 -7.52 -14.69
CA PRO A 209 -23.21 -6.31 -14.99
C PRO A 209 -22.77 -5.54 -13.74
N ASP A 210 -23.52 -5.63 -12.65
CA ASP A 210 -23.27 -4.86 -11.41
C ASP A 210 -22.03 -5.33 -10.64
N ILE A 211 -21.58 -6.56 -10.88
CA ILE A 211 -20.37 -7.10 -10.25
C ILE A 211 -19.07 -6.64 -10.92
N LEU A 212 -19.18 -6.01 -12.09
CA LEU A 212 -18.02 -5.61 -12.87
C LEU A 212 -17.38 -4.34 -12.29
N GLY A 213 -16.05 -4.38 -12.17
CA GLY A 213 -15.25 -3.18 -11.95
C GLY A 213 -14.97 -2.45 -13.27
N TYR A 214 -14.31 -1.29 -13.15
CA TYR A 214 -13.92 -0.47 -14.29
C TYR A 214 -12.48 0.01 -14.17
N ALA A 215 -11.75 -0.06 -15.27
CA ALA A 215 -10.45 0.57 -15.44
C ALA A 215 -10.38 1.27 -16.80
N GLY A 216 -9.89 2.51 -16.80
CA GLY A 216 -9.74 3.27 -18.06
C GLY A 216 -8.71 2.65 -18.99
N LEU A 217 -7.64 2.10 -18.42
CA LEU A 217 -6.55 1.49 -19.17
C LEU A 217 -6.00 0.25 -18.46
N VAL A 218 -5.92 -0.84 -19.23
CA VAL A 218 -5.20 -2.08 -18.80
C VAL A 218 -4.22 -2.45 -19.91
N TYR A 219 -2.94 -2.58 -19.59
CA TYR A 219 -1.93 -2.95 -20.57
C TYR A 219 -0.82 -3.83 -20.01
N GLU A 220 -0.23 -4.63 -20.89
CA GLU A 220 0.93 -5.45 -20.58
C GLU A 220 2.22 -4.72 -20.97
N HIS A 221 3.16 -4.67 -20.06
CA HIS A 221 4.51 -4.18 -20.30
C HIS A 221 5.49 -5.33 -20.10
N THR A 222 6.31 -5.61 -21.11
CA THR A 222 7.34 -6.66 -21.05
C THR A 222 8.69 -6.04 -20.88
N LEU A 223 9.43 -6.46 -19.86
CA LEU A 223 10.78 -6.02 -19.55
C LEU A 223 11.70 -7.25 -19.50
N GLY A 224 12.46 -7.47 -20.57
CA GLY A 224 13.23 -8.71 -20.74
C GLY A 224 12.31 -9.92 -20.82
N GLU A 225 12.46 -10.86 -19.89
CA GLU A 225 11.60 -12.05 -19.78
C GLU A 225 10.39 -11.85 -18.84
N GLU A 226 10.41 -10.77 -18.06
CA GLU A 226 9.36 -10.48 -17.10
C GLU A 226 8.23 -9.68 -17.74
N LYS A 227 7.00 -10.03 -17.37
CA LYS A 227 5.79 -9.38 -17.84
C LYS A 227 5.07 -8.74 -16.67
N PHE A 228 4.69 -7.49 -16.84
CA PHE A 228 3.92 -6.72 -15.88
C PHE A 228 2.60 -6.29 -16.51
N THR A 229 1.52 -6.39 -15.76
CA THR A 229 0.22 -5.88 -16.18
C THR A 229 -0.14 -4.67 -15.33
N PHE A 230 -0.38 -3.56 -16.00
CA PHE A 230 -0.77 -2.29 -15.41
C PHE A 230 -2.28 -2.10 -15.53
N VAL A 231 -2.90 -1.68 -14.44
CA VAL A 231 -4.32 -1.33 -14.36
C VAL A 231 -4.39 0.12 -13.88
N GLU A 232 -4.72 1.01 -14.77
CA GLU A 232 -4.65 2.46 -14.54
C GLU A 232 -5.98 3.14 -14.88
N GLU A 233 -6.07 4.44 -14.59
CA GLU A 233 -7.25 5.27 -14.83
C GLU A 233 -8.51 4.73 -14.14
N CYS A 234 -8.36 4.22 -12.94
CA CYS A 234 -9.47 3.83 -12.09
C CYS A 234 -10.18 5.08 -11.54
N ARG A 235 -11.50 5.05 -11.40
CA ARG A 235 -12.29 6.23 -11.01
C ARG A 235 -11.94 6.74 -9.60
N GLU A 236 -11.87 5.83 -8.63
CA GLU A 236 -11.55 6.13 -7.23
C GLU A 236 -10.63 5.05 -6.67
N PRO A 237 -9.33 5.09 -6.99
CA PRO A 237 -8.41 4.04 -6.54
C PRO A 237 -8.18 4.16 -5.03
N LYS A 238 -8.75 3.23 -4.26
CA LYS A 238 -8.50 3.07 -2.81
C LYS A 238 -7.29 2.15 -2.53
N SER A 239 -6.61 1.72 -3.54
CA SER A 239 -5.33 0.99 -3.50
C SER A 239 -4.46 1.51 -4.62
N VAL A 240 -3.18 1.73 -4.32
CA VAL A 240 -2.22 2.31 -5.24
C VAL A 240 -0.93 1.49 -5.25
N THR A 241 -0.12 1.65 -6.28
CA THR A 241 1.17 0.96 -6.41
C THR A 241 2.30 1.97 -6.54
N LEU A 242 3.30 1.87 -5.65
CA LEU A 242 4.58 2.54 -5.81
C LEU A 242 5.52 1.63 -6.59
N LEU A 243 5.81 1.99 -7.82
CA LEU A 243 6.71 1.25 -8.70
C LEU A 243 8.13 1.79 -8.54
N ILE A 244 8.96 1.06 -7.79
CA ILE A 244 10.36 1.39 -7.59
C ILE A 244 11.18 0.82 -8.73
N LYS A 245 11.90 1.68 -9.42
CA LYS A 245 12.84 1.33 -10.48
C LYS A 245 14.26 1.63 -10.06
N GLY A 246 15.20 0.88 -10.61
CA GLY A 246 16.63 1.12 -10.35
C GLY A 246 17.53 0.19 -11.16
N PRO A 247 18.80 0.55 -11.31
CA PRO A 247 19.74 -0.20 -12.15
C PRO A 247 20.17 -1.54 -11.52
N ASN A 248 20.10 -1.64 -10.20
CA ASN A 248 20.53 -2.83 -9.47
C ASN A 248 19.69 -3.07 -8.22
N ALA A 249 19.76 -4.28 -7.68
CA ALA A 249 18.98 -4.70 -6.51
C ALA A 249 19.29 -3.88 -5.25
N HIS A 250 20.52 -3.42 -5.07
CA HIS A 250 20.93 -2.65 -3.88
C HIS A 250 20.27 -1.27 -3.86
N THR A 251 20.33 -0.55 -4.99
CA THR A 251 19.66 0.75 -5.13
C THR A 251 18.15 0.63 -4.93
N ILE A 252 17.53 -0.38 -5.55
CA ILE A 252 16.10 -0.67 -5.40
C ILE A 252 15.75 -0.93 -3.93
N GLN A 253 16.59 -1.68 -3.22
CA GLN A 253 16.36 -1.98 -1.81
C GLN A 253 16.50 -0.74 -0.92
N GLN A 254 17.47 0.13 -1.17
CA GLN A 254 17.61 1.40 -0.46
C GLN A 254 16.38 2.30 -0.64
N ILE A 255 15.91 2.46 -1.89
CA ILE A 255 14.70 3.24 -2.19
C ILE A 255 13.48 2.60 -1.50
N HIS A 256 13.36 1.28 -1.55
CA HIS A 256 12.28 0.56 -0.88
C HIS A 256 12.23 0.84 0.63
N ASP A 257 13.39 0.80 1.29
CA ASP A 257 13.46 1.00 2.75
C ASP A 257 13.17 2.47 3.11
N ALA A 258 13.66 3.42 2.30
CA ALA A 258 13.32 4.84 2.44
C ALA A 258 11.83 5.11 2.25
N VAL A 259 11.23 4.56 1.20
CA VAL A 259 9.78 4.66 0.93
C VAL A 259 8.97 4.08 2.07
N ARG A 260 9.35 2.90 2.57
CA ARG A 260 8.65 2.25 3.68
C ARG A 260 8.72 3.07 4.98
N GLY A 261 9.86 3.70 5.23
CA GLY A 261 10.02 4.66 6.34
C GLY A 261 9.13 5.88 6.16
N GLY A 262 9.15 6.48 4.96
CA GLY A 262 8.34 7.66 4.63
C GLY A 262 6.83 7.42 4.71
N LEU A 263 6.34 6.28 4.21
CA LEU A 263 4.93 5.91 4.32
C LEU A 263 4.45 5.84 5.77
N ARG A 264 5.28 5.27 6.67
CA ARG A 264 4.97 5.21 8.10
C ARG A 264 5.01 6.60 8.74
N ALA A 265 5.97 7.43 8.35
CA ALA A 265 6.09 8.78 8.84
C ALA A 265 4.84 9.61 8.51
N VAL A 266 4.42 9.61 7.25
CA VAL A 266 3.23 10.35 6.80
C VAL A 266 1.95 9.80 7.44
N LYS A 267 1.79 8.47 7.51
CA LYS A 267 0.67 7.84 8.22
C LYS A 267 0.58 8.33 9.66
N ASN A 268 1.67 8.21 10.42
CA ASN A 268 1.70 8.60 11.83
C ASN A 268 1.37 10.08 12.02
N THR A 269 1.89 10.94 11.16
CA THR A 269 1.60 12.38 11.18
C THR A 269 0.11 12.68 10.96
N ILE A 270 -0.52 12.00 10.00
CA ILE A 270 -1.95 12.18 9.72
C ILE A 270 -2.83 11.68 10.88
N GLU A 271 -2.48 10.53 11.45
CA GLU A 271 -3.25 9.92 12.54
C GLU A 271 -3.08 10.69 13.87
N ASP A 272 -1.85 11.07 14.22
CA ASP A 272 -1.54 11.75 15.50
C ASP A 272 -1.85 13.25 15.46
N LYS A 273 -1.91 13.86 14.27
CA LYS A 273 -2.16 15.30 14.05
C LYS A 273 -1.19 16.22 14.79
N CYS A 274 -0.04 15.71 15.18
CA CYS A 274 1.01 16.46 15.88
C CYS A 274 2.39 15.98 15.47
N LEU A 275 3.35 16.90 15.49
CA LEU A 275 4.75 16.70 15.19
C LEU A 275 5.60 17.26 16.32
N VAL A 276 6.85 16.85 16.38
CA VAL A 276 7.84 17.30 17.35
C VAL A 276 9.04 17.86 16.58
N PRO A 277 9.69 18.94 17.04
CA PRO A 277 10.92 19.44 16.43
C PRO A 277 11.97 18.33 16.31
N GLY A 278 12.47 18.11 15.08
CA GLY A 278 13.42 17.05 14.75
C GLY A 278 14.88 17.50 14.81
N GLY A 279 15.76 16.75 14.14
CA GLY A 279 17.19 17.09 14.08
C GLY A 279 17.92 17.07 15.43
N GLY A 280 17.39 16.37 16.43
CA GLY A 280 17.93 16.34 17.79
C GLY A 280 17.44 17.49 18.71
N ALA A 281 16.64 18.42 18.20
CA ALA A 281 16.15 19.57 18.98
C ALA A 281 15.34 19.15 20.20
N TYR A 282 14.39 18.22 20.06
CA TYR A 282 13.62 17.69 21.16
C TYR A 282 14.50 17.07 22.25
N GLN A 283 15.48 16.28 21.84
CA GLN A 283 16.35 15.57 22.79
C GLN A 283 17.23 16.53 23.58
N ILE A 284 17.72 17.59 22.96
CA ILE A 284 18.50 18.63 23.65
C ILE A 284 17.62 19.41 24.63
N ALA A 285 16.45 19.87 24.20
CA ALA A 285 15.53 20.58 25.08
C ALA A 285 15.07 19.72 26.27
N ALA A 286 14.78 18.43 26.03
CA ALA A 286 14.41 17.49 27.08
C ALA A 286 15.57 17.21 28.06
N ALA A 287 16.79 17.04 27.58
CA ALA A 287 17.98 16.85 28.42
C ALA A 287 18.26 18.09 29.28
N GLN A 288 18.14 19.29 28.69
CA GLN A 288 18.27 20.53 29.40
C GLN A 288 17.22 20.67 30.53
N PHE A 289 15.97 20.40 30.20
CA PHE A 289 14.88 20.42 31.19
C PHE A 289 15.13 19.45 32.37
N LEU A 290 15.59 18.23 32.05
CA LEU A 290 15.92 17.24 33.07
C LEU A 290 17.05 17.69 33.98
N ILE A 291 18.08 18.35 33.44
CA ILE A 291 19.23 18.83 34.22
C ILE A 291 18.85 20.06 35.04
N ASP A 292 18.17 21.04 34.44
CA ASP A 292 17.90 22.34 35.05
C ASP A 292 16.73 22.31 36.05
N THR A 293 15.74 21.45 35.82
CA THR A 293 14.53 21.41 36.66
C THR A 293 14.50 20.12 37.49
N VAL A 294 14.38 18.97 36.83
CA VAL A 294 14.10 17.68 37.50
C VAL A 294 15.26 17.23 38.40
N LYS A 295 16.52 17.42 37.97
CA LYS A 295 17.69 17.05 38.75
C LYS A 295 17.85 17.94 40.00
N LYS A 296 17.44 19.22 39.93
CA LYS A 296 17.48 20.13 41.11
C LYS A 296 16.46 19.74 42.17
N GLU A 297 15.27 19.28 41.76
CA GLU A 297 14.22 18.82 42.66
C GLU A 297 14.47 17.43 43.22
N ALA A 298 15.18 16.56 42.49
CA ALA A 298 15.51 15.19 42.88
C ALA A 298 16.40 15.15 44.11
N LYS A 299 16.23 14.13 44.96
CA LYS A 299 17.02 13.98 46.22
C LYS A 299 17.92 12.74 46.14
N GLY A 300 19.10 12.86 46.76
CA GLY A 300 20.01 11.73 46.91
C GLY A 300 20.46 11.09 45.62
N ARG A 301 20.45 9.76 45.54
CA ARG A 301 20.95 8.96 44.40
C ARG A 301 20.08 9.11 43.14
N THR A 302 18.83 9.55 43.27
CA THR A 302 17.93 9.75 42.11
C THR A 302 18.50 10.78 41.14
N LYS A 303 19.29 11.76 41.61
CA LYS A 303 20.01 12.73 40.75
C LYS A 303 20.91 12.06 39.71
N LEU A 304 21.52 10.92 40.06
CA LEU A 304 22.38 10.19 39.12
C LEU A 304 21.59 9.52 38.00
N GLY A 305 20.39 9.00 38.34
CA GLY A 305 19.49 8.43 37.32
C GLY A 305 18.97 9.50 36.37
N VAL A 306 18.57 10.66 36.85
CA VAL A 306 18.14 11.77 36.00
C VAL A 306 19.26 12.22 35.08
N GLN A 307 20.50 12.33 35.60
CA GLN A 307 21.64 12.69 34.75
C GLN A 307 21.90 11.64 33.68
N ALA A 308 21.90 10.35 34.04
CA ALA A 308 22.14 9.26 33.11
C ALA A 308 21.09 9.23 31.97
N PHE A 309 19.84 9.53 32.30
CA PHE A 309 18.78 9.61 31.29
C PHE A 309 18.93 10.83 30.38
N ALA A 310 19.30 11.99 30.92
CA ALA A 310 19.62 13.17 30.13
C ALA A 310 20.79 12.92 29.16
N ASP A 311 21.84 12.26 29.65
CA ASP A 311 23.02 11.91 28.84
C ASP A 311 22.64 10.89 27.72
N ALA A 312 21.73 9.97 28.01
CA ALA A 312 21.21 9.01 27.05
C ALA A 312 20.41 9.67 25.92
N LEU A 313 19.59 10.70 26.22
CA LEU A 313 18.87 11.48 25.20
C LEU A 313 19.85 12.14 24.22
N LEU A 314 20.97 12.64 24.71
CA LEU A 314 22.00 13.29 23.89
C LEU A 314 22.73 12.34 22.94
N VAL A 315 22.57 11.02 23.08
CA VAL A 315 23.17 10.06 22.15
C VAL A 315 22.65 10.25 20.72
N ILE A 316 21.38 10.65 20.56
CA ILE A 316 20.77 10.87 19.25
C ILE A 316 21.47 12.00 18.47
N PRO A 317 21.52 13.24 18.98
CA PRO A 317 22.23 14.32 18.28
C PRO A 317 23.73 14.06 18.16
N LYS A 318 24.37 13.37 19.12
CA LYS A 318 25.76 12.93 19.01
C LYS A 318 25.98 11.98 17.83
N THR A 319 25.09 11.04 17.65
CA THR A 319 25.16 10.07 16.53
C THR A 319 24.89 10.78 15.20
N LEU A 320 23.99 11.76 15.16
CA LEU A 320 23.75 12.56 13.96
C LEU A 320 25.02 13.34 13.56
N ALA A 321 25.68 14.02 14.51
CA ALA A 321 26.93 14.73 14.27
C ALA A 321 28.06 13.79 13.77
N SER A 322 28.22 12.65 14.45
CA SER A 322 29.22 11.64 14.04
C SER A 322 28.98 11.09 12.64
N ASN A 323 27.72 10.80 12.28
CA ASN A 323 27.35 10.32 10.94
C ASN A 323 27.50 11.41 9.88
N GLY A 324 27.32 12.67 10.25
CA GLY A 324 27.59 13.83 9.38
C GLY A 324 29.08 14.11 9.17
N GLY A 325 29.97 13.47 9.95
CA GLY A 325 31.41 13.68 9.89
C GLY A 325 31.90 14.92 10.64
N PHE A 326 31.06 15.46 11.53
CA PHE A 326 31.38 16.63 12.35
C PHE A 326 31.96 16.27 13.70
N ASP A 327 32.65 17.25 14.34
CA ASP A 327 33.08 17.08 15.72
C ASP A 327 31.85 17.03 16.63
N VAL A 328 31.72 15.92 17.35
CA VAL A 328 30.53 15.65 18.18
C VAL A 328 30.44 16.59 19.36
N GLN A 329 31.60 16.96 19.94
CA GLN A 329 31.60 17.81 21.15
C GLN A 329 31.25 19.25 20.78
N ASP A 330 31.86 19.79 19.74
CA ASP A 330 31.61 21.14 19.28
C ASP A 330 30.14 21.31 18.84
N ALA A 331 29.60 20.36 18.08
CA ALA A 331 28.21 20.38 17.63
C ALA A 331 27.21 20.36 18.80
N ILE A 332 27.43 19.50 19.79
CA ILE A 332 26.54 19.40 20.97
C ILE A 332 26.61 20.65 21.83
N VAL A 333 27.81 21.18 22.09
CA VAL A 333 27.97 22.40 22.88
C VAL A 333 27.25 23.57 22.22
N ALA A 334 27.46 23.79 20.92
CA ALA A 334 26.79 24.84 20.17
C ALA A 334 25.25 24.73 20.24
N MET A 335 24.71 23.50 20.07
CA MET A 335 23.27 23.29 20.17
C MET A 335 22.74 23.53 21.58
N GLN A 336 23.51 23.18 22.63
CA GLN A 336 23.10 23.41 24.02
C GLN A 336 23.14 24.87 24.40
N GLU A 337 24.10 25.66 23.89
CA GLU A 337 24.17 27.12 24.09
C GLU A 337 22.95 27.82 23.50
N GLU A 338 22.60 27.50 22.25
CA GLU A 338 21.40 28.03 21.59
C GLU A 338 20.11 27.62 22.31
N ALA A 339 20.02 26.38 22.78
CA ALA A 339 18.88 25.90 23.52
C ALA A 339 18.74 26.60 24.91
N ALA A 340 19.86 26.96 25.53
CA ALA A 340 19.85 27.72 26.81
C ALA A 340 19.33 29.13 26.62
N GLU A 341 19.47 29.72 25.43
CA GLU A 341 18.86 30.99 25.06
C GLU A 341 17.36 30.90 24.76
N GLY A 342 16.82 29.68 24.71
CA GLY A 342 15.41 29.41 24.47
C GLY A 342 15.07 29.13 22.98
N ASN A 343 16.08 29.00 22.15
CA ASN A 343 15.91 28.67 20.71
C ASN A 343 15.64 27.19 20.51
N VAL A 344 14.74 26.85 19.58
CA VAL A 344 14.44 25.46 19.20
C VAL A 344 15.33 25.09 18.02
N VAL A 345 16.51 24.57 18.32
CA VAL A 345 17.54 24.26 17.30
C VAL A 345 17.86 22.78 17.21
N GLY A 346 18.06 22.32 16.00
CA GLY A 346 18.59 20.99 15.67
C GLY A 346 19.92 21.11 14.95
N LEU A 347 20.50 19.99 14.56
CA LEU A 347 21.77 19.92 13.84
C LEU A 347 21.53 19.99 12.32
N ASP A 348 22.18 20.95 11.65
CA ASP A 348 22.27 20.91 10.18
C ASP A 348 23.38 19.94 9.75
N LEU A 349 22.98 18.85 9.07
CA LEU A 349 23.92 17.83 8.60
C LEU A 349 24.75 18.27 7.36
N LYS A 350 24.55 19.49 6.85
CA LYS A 350 25.38 20.05 5.77
C LYS A 350 26.53 20.89 6.30
N THR A 351 26.27 21.67 7.35
CA THR A 351 27.21 22.62 7.93
C THR A 351 27.81 22.18 9.25
N GLY A 352 27.09 21.31 10.01
CA GLY A 352 27.44 20.93 11.37
C GLY A 352 27.06 21.98 12.44
N GLU A 353 26.34 23.03 12.04
CA GLU A 353 25.93 24.14 12.90
C GLU A 353 24.49 23.98 13.39
N PRO A 354 24.10 24.63 14.50
CA PRO A 354 22.72 24.69 14.94
C PRO A 354 21.83 25.39 13.90
N VAL A 355 20.66 24.83 13.64
CA VAL A 355 19.67 25.39 12.70
C VAL A 355 18.28 25.43 13.36
N ASP A 356 17.53 26.49 13.07
CA ASP A 356 16.10 26.55 13.43
C ASP A 356 15.32 25.48 12.65
N VAL A 357 14.92 24.42 13.34
CA VAL A 357 14.25 23.26 12.75
C VAL A 357 12.82 23.56 12.33
N VAL A 358 12.19 24.53 12.95
CA VAL A 358 10.81 24.94 12.64
C VAL A 358 10.77 25.63 11.28
N THR A 359 11.65 26.61 11.08
CA THR A 359 11.78 27.35 9.82
C THR A 359 12.29 26.44 8.70
N SER A 360 13.19 25.50 9.02
CA SER A 360 13.75 24.55 8.06
C SER A 360 12.83 23.39 7.73
N GLY A 361 11.70 23.24 8.45
CA GLY A 361 10.73 22.19 8.22
C GLY A 361 11.20 20.79 8.62
N ILE A 362 12.08 20.69 9.62
CA ILE A 362 12.64 19.42 10.11
C ILE A 362 11.80 18.94 11.31
N TRP A 363 11.02 17.87 11.08
CA TRP A 363 10.06 17.36 12.04
C TRP A 363 10.25 15.87 12.31
N ASP A 364 10.04 15.46 13.55
CA ASP A 364 9.91 14.07 13.98
C ASP A 364 8.45 13.73 14.32
N GLN A 365 8.10 12.45 14.19
CA GLN A 365 6.76 12.00 14.54
C GLN A 365 6.60 11.89 16.06
N TYR A 366 5.52 12.47 16.59
CA TYR A 366 5.18 12.40 18.01
C TYR A 366 5.15 10.96 18.55
N ARG A 367 4.48 10.04 17.85
CA ARG A 367 4.36 8.63 18.24
C ARG A 367 5.70 7.94 18.38
N THR A 368 6.64 8.23 17.49
CA THR A 368 7.98 7.65 17.51
C THR A 368 8.77 8.12 18.74
N ILE A 369 8.78 9.43 19.01
CA ILE A 369 9.44 9.99 20.17
C ILE A 369 8.82 9.49 21.48
N ARG A 370 7.49 9.47 21.56
CA ARG A 370 6.77 8.93 22.71
C ARG A 370 7.12 7.46 22.95
N HIS A 371 7.14 6.64 21.91
CA HIS A 371 7.47 5.22 22.04
C HIS A 371 8.92 5.01 22.47
N MET A 372 9.84 5.80 21.95
CA MET A 372 11.24 5.79 22.36
C MET A 372 11.38 6.06 23.87
N LEU A 373 10.71 7.11 24.39
CA LEU A 373 10.74 7.45 25.81
C LEU A 373 10.13 6.37 26.71
N HIS A 374 9.10 5.66 26.23
CA HIS A 374 8.47 4.57 26.97
C HIS A 374 9.30 3.26 26.95
N SER A 375 10.16 3.12 25.97
CA SER A 375 11.00 1.91 25.82
C SER A 375 12.31 1.98 26.64
N TRP A 376 12.68 3.17 27.08
CA TRP A 376 13.85 3.44 27.91
C TRP A 376 13.45 3.51 29.37
#